data_1627be611a0338e023ff7e49c5ec2e55
#
_entry.id   1627be611a0338e023ff7e49c5ec2e55
#
_cell.length_a   1.000
_cell.length_b   1.000
_cell.length_c   1.000
_cell.angle_alpha   90.00
_cell.angle_beta   90.00
_cell.angle_gamma   90.00
#
_symmetry.space_group_name_H-M   'P 1'
#
loop_
_entity.id
_entity.type
_entity.pdbx_description
1 polymer ?
#
loop_
_entity_poly.entity_id
_entity_poly.type
_entity_poly.pdbx_seq_one_letter_code
_entity_poly.pdbx_strand_id
1 'polypeptide(L)' 'MSEAGGSRSVPEAWIGRAVELIFVSGSSTEYAGGYLEEVNDRGIVLTVEGHGEYPARPLFFPWGSVIQLSEASDG' A
#
# COMPACT_ATOMS: atom_id res chain seq x y z
N MET A 1 5.76 -23.57 4.62
CA MET A 1 5.64 -23.06 4.66
C MET A 1 5.57 -22.20 4.89
N SER A 2 5.61 -21.77 5.13
CA SER A 2 5.49 -20.90 5.50
C SER A 2 4.92 -20.15 5.19
N GLU A 3 4.14 -20.09 5.06
CA GLU A 3 3.58 -19.36 4.70
C GLU A 3 3.08 -18.38 5.40
N ALA A 4 2.89 -18.41 6.49
CA ALA A 4 2.30 -17.35 7.24
C ALA A 4 2.98 -16.07 7.00
N GLY A 5 4.23 -16.08 7.01
CA GLY A 5 4.95 -14.89 6.69
C GLY A 5 4.67 -14.42 5.29
N GLY A 6 4.31 -15.34 4.43
CA GLY A 6 4.07 -15.01 3.06
C GLY A 6 2.94 -14.04 2.85
N SER A 7 1.94 -14.07 3.73
CA SER A 7 0.80 -13.20 3.55
C SER A 7 1.15 -11.73 3.74
N ARG A 8 2.30 -11.46 4.35
CA ARG A 8 2.76 -10.10 4.57
C ARG A 8 3.98 -9.77 3.76
N SER A 9 4.29 -10.63 2.81
CA SER A 9 5.45 -10.39 1.98
C SER A 9 5.06 -9.56 0.78
N VAL A 10 5.83 -8.54 0.53
CA VAL A 10 5.65 -7.71 -0.64
C VAL A 10 6.98 -7.76 -1.38
N PRO A 11 6.97 -8.02 -2.69
CA PRO A 11 8.23 -8.06 -3.42
C PRO A 11 9.00 -6.76 -3.27
N GLU A 12 10.27 -6.89 -2.97
CA GLU A 12 11.10 -5.70 -2.79
C GLU A 12 11.15 -4.85 -4.03
N ALA A 13 10.97 -5.49 -5.19
CA ALA A 13 11.01 -4.75 -6.44
C ALA A 13 9.86 -3.76 -6.56
N TRP A 14 8.82 -3.91 -5.75
CA TRP A 14 7.69 -2.99 -5.78
C TRP A 14 7.98 -1.68 -5.05
N ILE A 15 8.99 -1.68 -4.19
CA ILE A 15 9.32 -0.46 -3.45
C ILE A 15 9.82 0.57 -4.43
N GLY A 16 9.24 1.77 -4.37
CA GLY A 16 9.54 2.84 -5.29
C GLY A 16 8.68 2.83 -6.54
N ARG A 17 7.77 1.87 -6.66
CA ARG A 17 6.93 1.77 -7.83
C ARG A 17 5.49 2.11 -7.50
N ALA A 18 4.71 2.39 -8.52
CA ALA A 18 3.30 2.70 -8.35
C ALA A 18 2.55 1.42 -7.99
N VAL A 19 1.73 1.51 -6.96
CA VAL A 19 0.95 0.36 -6.50
C VAL A 19 -0.47 0.82 -6.21
N GLU A 20 -1.37 -0.15 -6.12
CA GLU A 20 -2.75 0.08 -5.75
C GLU A 20 -3.05 -0.70 -4.50
N LEU A 21 -3.68 -0.04 -3.55
CA LEU A 21 -4.00 -0.63 -2.27
C LEU A 21 -5.49 -0.64 -2.05
N ILE A 22 -5.99 -1.77 -1.57
CA ILE A 22 -7.36 -1.88 -1.10
C ILE A 22 -7.26 -2.09 0.39
N PHE A 23 -7.95 -1.25 1.15
CA PHE A 23 -7.83 -1.30 2.59
C PHE A 23 -9.17 -1.04 3.26
N VAL A 24 -9.24 -1.37 4.54
CA VAL A 24 -10.46 -1.15 5.33
C VAL A 24 -10.32 0.15 6.09
N SER A 25 -11.35 0.97 6.00
CA SER A 25 -11.40 2.23 6.74
C SER A 25 -12.74 2.23 7.46
N GLY A 26 -12.72 2.00 8.77
CA GLY A 26 -13.93 1.86 9.52
C GLY A 26 -14.70 0.63 9.05
N SER A 27 -15.89 0.83 8.53
CA SER A 27 -16.68 -0.29 8.03
C SER A 27 -16.71 -0.30 6.50
N SER A 28 -15.84 0.49 5.87
CA SER A 28 -15.84 0.59 4.42
C SER A 28 -14.54 0.05 3.85
N THR A 29 -14.62 -0.39 2.59
CA THR A 29 -13.45 -0.78 1.83
C THR A 29 -13.10 0.36 0.90
N GLU A 30 -11.84 0.78 0.92
CA GLU A 30 -11.39 1.94 0.19
C GLU A 30 -10.21 1.59 -0.68
N TYR A 31 -9.91 2.47 -1.62
CA TYR A 31 -8.77 2.32 -2.52
C TYR A 31 -7.80 3.46 -2.30
N ALA A 32 -6.53 3.16 -2.48
CA ALA A 32 -5.51 4.21 -2.51
C ALA A 32 -4.49 3.83 -3.55
N GLY A 33 -4.03 4.81 -4.30
CA GLY A 33 -2.97 4.59 -5.27
C GLY A 33 -1.81 5.50 -4.93
N GLY A 34 -0.60 5.02 -5.12
CA GLY A 34 0.56 5.82 -4.83
C GLY A 34 1.82 5.02 -5.05
N TYR A 35 2.93 5.53 -4.53
CA TYR A 35 4.20 4.85 -4.65
C TYR A 35 4.54 4.17 -3.34
N LEU A 36 4.95 2.93 -3.42
CA LEU A 36 5.30 2.17 -2.23
C LEU A 36 6.64 2.65 -1.72
N GLU A 37 6.66 3.17 -0.49
CA GLU A 37 7.89 3.73 0.06
C GLU A 37 8.58 2.76 0.98
N GLU A 38 7.83 2.02 1.76
CA GLU A 38 8.42 1.18 2.76
C GLU A 38 7.48 0.04 3.11
N VAL A 39 8.06 -1.10 3.42
CA VAL A 39 7.32 -2.26 3.92
C VAL A 39 8.06 -2.74 5.14
N ASN A 40 7.33 -2.95 6.23
CA ASN A 40 7.94 -3.50 7.43
C ASN A 40 6.93 -4.39 8.13
N ASP A 41 7.29 -4.89 9.31
CA ASP A 41 6.43 -5.86 9.97
C ASP A 41 5.17 -5.24 10.55
N ARG A 42 5.06 -3.93 10.54
CA ARG A 42 3.86 -3.26 11.04
C ARG A 42 2.89 -2.88 9.94
N GLY A 43 3.37 -2.71 8.74
CA GLY A 43 2.52 -2.32 7.65
C GLY A 43 3.31 -1.76 6.50
N ILE A 44 2.66 -0.88 5.74
CA ILE A 44 3.29 -0.29 4.57
C ILE A 44 3.11 1.21 4.59
N VAL A 45 4.01 1.90 3.90
CA VAL A 45 3.92 3.34 3.71
C VAL A 45 3.78 3.61 2.23
N LEU A 46 2.72 4.33 1.88
CA LEU A 46 2.52 4.77 0.50
C LEU A 46 2.64 6.28 0.44
N THR A 47 3.29 6.76 -0.60
CA THR A 47 3.25 8.19 -0.89
C THR A 47 2.13 8.42 -1.87
N VAL A 48 1.06 9.02 -1.38
CA VAL A 48 -0.12 9.28 -2.18
C VAL A 48 0.08 10.59 -2.91
N GLU A 49 -0.21 10.59 -4.20
CA GLU A 49 -0.01 11.79 -5.00
C GLU A 49 -0.95 12.89 -4.60
N GLY A 50 -0.49 14.11 -4.76
CA GLY A 50 -1.31 15.26 -4.44
C GLY A 50 -2.37 15.51 -5.49
N HIS A 51 -3.38 16.24 -5.08
CA HIS A 51 -4.45 16.65 -5.95
C HIS A 51 -4.72 18.12 -5.71
N GLY A 52 -4.66 18.90 -6.76
CA GLY A 52 -4.97 20.29 -6.64
C GLY A 52 -4.10 20.95 -5.58
N GLU A 53 -4.71 21.42 -4.51
CA GLU A 53 -3.95 22.09 -3.47
C GLU A 53 -3.45 21.14 -2.39
N TYR A 54 -3.71 19.85 -2.53
CA TYR A 54 -3.23 18.89 -1.53
C TYR A 54 -1.92 18.28 -2.02
N PRO A 55 -0.84 18.50 -1.29
CA PRO A 55 0.45 17.97 -1.73
C PRO A 55 0.53 16.47 -1.55
N ALA A 56 1.45 15.84 -2.25
CA ALA A 56 1.74 14.43 -2.05
C ALA A 56 2.25 14.23 -0.63
N ARG A 57 1.91 13.10 -0.02
CA ARG A 57 2.32 12.85 1.35
C ARG A 57 2.35 11.35 1.61
N PRO A 58 3.18 10.92 2.56
CA PRO A 58 3.22 9.51 2.93
C PRO A 58 2.08 9.18 3.90
N LEU A 59 1.50 8.01 3.72
CA LEU A 59 0.46 7.49 4.60
C LEU A 59 0.85 6.10 5.01
N PHE A 60 0.62 5.79 6.28
CA PHE A 60 0.94 4.48 6.81
C PHE A 60 -0.33 3.64 6.90
N PHE A 61 -0.23 2.40 6.44
CA PHE A 61 -1.34 1.46 6.49
C PHE A 61 -0.89 0.21 7.24
N PRO A 62 -1.45 -0.04 8.43
CA PRO A 62 -1.06 -1.25 9.17
C PRO A 62 -1.58 -2.49 8.45
N TRP A 63 -0.88 -3.61 8.63
CA TRP A 63 -1.26 -4.84 7.95
C TRP A 63 -2.70 -5.24 8.25
N GLY A 64 -3.20 -4.92 9.43
CA GLY A 64 -4.56 -5.28 9.79
C GLY A 64 -5.62 -4.61 8.94
N SER A 65 -5.30 -3.50 8.29
CA SER A 65 -6.26 -2.82 7.44
C SER A 65 -6.00 -3.07 5.96
N VAL A 66 -4.93 -3.74 5.60
CA VAL A 66 -4.59 -3.99 4.20
C VAL A 66 -5.32 -5.25 3.74
N ILE A 67 -6.10 -5.13 2.67
CA ILE A 67 -6.77 -6.26 2.08
C ILE A 67 -5.94 -6.81 0.93
N GLN A 68 -5.49 -5.92 0.07
CA GLN A 68 -4.75 -6.34 -1.11
C GLN A 68 -3.86 -5.22 -1.58
N LEU A 69 -2.67 -5.57 -1.97
CA LEU A 69 -1.74 -4.62 -2.57
C LEU A 69 -1.31 -5.21 -3.90
N SER A 70 -1.37 -4.42 -4.95
CA SER A 70 -0.97 -4.91 -6.25
C SER A 70 -0.19 -3.82 -6.98
N GLU A 71 0.62 -4.25 -7.93
CA GLU A 71 1.37 -3.33 -8.75
C GLU A 71 0.39 -2.61 -9.67
N ALA A 72 0.51 -1.30 -9.77
CA ALA A 72 -0.38 -0.56 -10.63
C ALA A 72 -0.06 -0.88 -12.08
N SER A 73 -1.10 -1.06 -12.85
CA SER A 73 -0.93 -1.35 -14.26
C SER A 73 -0.80 -0.06 -15.02
N ASP A 74 0.15 -0.01 -15.90
CA ASP A 74 0.31 1.14 -16.73
C ASP A 74 -0.39 1.04 -17.98
N GLY A 75 -1.08 0.03 -18.13
CA GLY A 75 -1.99 -0.15 -19.19
C GLY A 75 -1.59 -0.30 -20.52
#